data_1e48c7d3a3e7a244ce7e2ad498bb8f01
#
_entry.id   1e48c7d3a3e7a244ce7e2ad498bb8f01
#
_cell.length_a   1.000
_cell.length_b   1.000
_cell.length_c   1.000
_cell.angle_alpha   90.00
_cell.angle_beta   90.00
_cell.angle_gamma   90.00
#
_symmetry.space_group_name_H-M   'P 1'
#
loop_
_entity.id
_entity.type
_entity.pdbx_description
1 polymer ?
#
loop_
_entity_poly.entity_id
_entity_poly.type
_entity_poly.pdbx_seq_one_letter_code
_entity_poly.pdbx_strand_id
1 'polypeptide(L)'
;MTENIRNIAIIAHVDHGKTTLIDNIMKQSGSFRENQSVDERLMDSGDLEKERGITILAKPTSVTWKNTRINIIDTPGHADFGGEVERVLGMADGVILLTDAAEGPMPQTKFVLGKALKQGLKPIVVINKIDRSDGRPEEVVDEVFDLFVALEANDDQLDFPILYASGRDGWCTKELEDKRENLHPLLDLVLDYVSPPQVALDKPFAMLATLLDSDPFLGRCLVGRVEQGIADVNASVHALSLDKKIIEKGRMTKLFRFESNNKIPVERVQAGDIICIAGLKDASVTDTISDPSVMEPLKSTPIDPPTMSITITVNTSPLAGLDGTKVTSTMIRQRLMDEAESNVAITFMENSNKDSFEIGGRGELQLGVLIETMRREGFEMSVSRPRVIYKQDDQGNKLEPMEDVTIDVDEEFSSSVIDSMNKRKAEMLDMKNAGADKTRIMFRVPSRGLIGYQSAFLTQTKGTGVLNRIFHSYDLHKGQFAGRRTGVLIATETGISVAFALWKLQDRGPMFIDPQTKVYQGMIIGEHTRENDLDVNVLKGKQLTNVRASGTDEAVTLMPPRKMSLEQMIAYIKEDELLEVTPKNLRLRKRFLIPHERKKAS
;
A
#
# COMPACT_ATOMS: atom_id res chain seq x y z
N MET A 1 -5.47 -4.84 -40.55
CA MET A 1 -4.06 -4.75 -40.14
C MET A 1 -4.06 -4.88 -38.64
N THR A 2 -3.34 -5.86 -38.10
CA THR A 2 -3.13 -5.98 -36.65
C THR A 2 -2.33 -4.76 -36.19
N GLU A 3 -2.85 -4.01 -35.23
CA GLU A 3 -2.09 -2.91 -34.62
C GLU A 3 -0.86 -3.50 -33.94
N ASN A 4 0.30 -2.86 -34.13
CA ASN A 4 1.49 -3.22 -33.39
C ASN A 4 1.31 -2.78 -31.93
N ILE A 5 1.34 -3.73 -31.00
CA ILE A 5 1.16 -3.49 -29.57
C ILE A 5 2.37 -4.03 -28.81
N ARG A 6 2.77 -3.36 -27.72
CA ARG A 6 3.67 -3.86 -26.68
C ARG A 6 3.04 -3.58 -25.33
N ASN A 7 3.05 -4.55 -24.45
CA ASN A 7 2.54 -4.42 -23.10
C ASN A 7 3.72 -4.56 -22.12
N ILE A 8 4.01 -3.51 -21.37
CA ILE A 8 5.12 -3.50 -20.41
C ILE A 8 4.61 -3.11 -19.03
N ALA A 9 5.16 -3.74 -18.00
CA ALA A 9 5.00 -3.32 -16.61
C ALA A 9 6.28 -2.63 -16.12
N ILE A 10 6.16 -1.62 -15.29
CA ILE A 10 7.32 -0.96 -14.66
C ILE A 10 7.36 -1.34 -13.19
N ILE A 11 8.42 -2.02 -12.80
CA ILE A 11 8.72 -2.43 -11.43
C ILE A 11 9.81 -1.51 -10.88
N ALA A 12 9.56 -0.94 -9.71
CA ALA A 12 10.54 -0.14 -8.99
C ALA A 12 10.30 -0.21 -7.50
N HIS A 13 11.35 0.00 -6.72
CA HIS A 13 11.18 0.33 -5.31
C HIS A 13 10.56 1.74 -5.15
N VAL A 14 9.99 2.00 -3.98
CA VAL A 14 9.54 3.35 -3.60
C VAL A 14 10.71 4.32 -3.74
N ASP A 15 10.45 5.51 -4.26
CA ASP A 15 11.44 6.57 -4.51
C ASP A 15 12.53 6.28 -5.57
N HIS A 16 12.55 5.14 -6.26
CA HIS A 16 13.48 4.89 -7.38
C HIS A 16 13.18 5.72 -8.65
N GLY A 17 12.11 6.52 -8.65
CA GLY A 17 11.78 7.47 -9.72
C GLY A 17 10.86 6.95 -10.81
N LYS A 18 10.06 5.91 -10.51
CA LYS A 18 9.12 5.28 -11.45
C LYS A 18 8.14 6.28 -12.07
N THR A 19 7.38 7.01 -11.26
CA THR A 19 6.39 7.99 -11.72
C THR A 19 7.04 9.10 -12.56
N THR A 20 8.22 9.58 -12.14
CA THR A 20 8.99 10.59 -12.86
C THR A 20 9.44 10.10 -14.24
N LEU A 21 9.87 8.85 -14.35
CA LEU A 21 10.24 8.24 -15.61
C LEU A 21 9.04 8.13 -16.56
N ILE A 22 7.90 7.64 -16.08
CA ILE A 22 6.67 7.50 -16.86
C ILE A 22 6.18 8.87 -17.34
N ASP A 23 6.17 9.89 -16.48
CA ASP A 23 5.80 11.26 -16.86
C ASP A 23 6.66 11.80 -18.00
N ASN A 24 7.98 11.56 -17.97
CA ASN A 24 8.87 11.99 -19.03
C ASN A 24 8.74 11.15 -20.32
N ILE A 25 8.44 9.87 -20.22
CA ILE A 25 8.08 9.02 -21.37
C ILE A 25 6.84 9.60 -22.06
N MET A 26 5.78 9.91 -21.31
CA MET A 26 4.55 10.50 -21.86
C MET A 26 4.80 11.85 -22.51
N LYS A 27 5.63 12.71 -21.91
CA LYS A 27 5.99 14.01 -22.49
C LYS A 27 6.74 13.88 -23.83
N GLN A 28 7.70 12.95 -23.89
CA GLN A 28 8.58 12.81 -25.07
C GLN A 28 7.96 11.95 -26.19
N SER A 29 6.95 11.14 -25.91
CA SER A 29 6.22 10.37 -26.93
C SER A 29 5.25 11.21 -27.77
N GLY A 30 5.15 12.53 -27.53
CA GLY A 30 4.25 13.43 -28.26
C GLY A 30 2.78 13.32 -27.82
N SER A 31 2.50 12.69 -26.69
CA SER A 31 1.14 12.50 -26.17
C SER A 31 0.51 13.79 -25.64
N PHE A 32 1.28 14.86 -25.47
CA PHE A 32 0.82 16.17 -25.01
C PHE A 32 1.03 17.25 -26.09
N ARG A 33 0.13 18.24 -26.15
CA ARG A 33 0.31 19.42 -27.00
C ARG A 33 1.42 20.30 -26.42
N GLU A 34 2.24 20.92 -27.28
CA GLU A 34 3.43 21.70 -26.90
C GLU A 34 3.21 22.82 -25.86
N ASN A 35 1.97 23.25 -25.63
CA ASN A 35 1.60 24.34 -24.71
C ASN A 35 0.74 23.85 -23.51
N GLN A 36 0.63 22.57 -23.28
CA GLN A 36 -0.15 22.05 -22.15
C GLN A 36 0.75 22.02 -20.91
N SER A 37 0.41 22.83 -19.88
CA SER A 37 1.06 22.71 -18.57
C SER A 37 0.70 21.34 -17.98
N VAL A 38 1.70 20.52 -17.80
CA VAL A 38 1.55 19.16 -17.29
C VAL A 38 1.93 19.19 -15.81
N ASP A 39 0.99 18.85 -14.94
CA ASP A 39 1.28 18.69 -13.52
C ASP A 39 2.34 17.62 -13.30
N GLU A 40 3.20 17.80 -12.33
CA GLU A 40 4.13 16.76 -11.89
C GLU A 40 3.35 15.58 -11.29
N ARG A 41 3.81 14.34 -11.51
CA ARG A 41 3.20 13.10 -11.05
C ARG A 41 1.79 12.83 -11.60
N LEU A 42 1.68 12.87 -12.93
CA LEU A 42 0.42 12.63 -13.65
C LEU A 42 -0.25 11.30 -13.31
N MET A 43 0.56 10.26 -13.11
CA MET A 43 0.06 8.91 -12.80
C MET A 43 -0.43 8.80 -11.35
N ASP A 44 0.20 9.49 -10.41
CA ASP A 44 -0.25 9.53 -9.02
C ASP A 44 -1.42 10.52 -8.87
N SER A 45 -2.59 10.16 -9.38
CA SER A 45 -3.77 11.05 -9.41
C SER A 45 -4.47 11.17 -8.06
N GLY A 46 -4.24 10.25 -7.12
CA GLY A 46 -4.79 10.28 -5.78
C GLY A 46 -4.07 11.28 -4.85
N ASP A 47 -4.81 12.06 -4.06
CA ASP A 47 -4.22 13.00 -3.10
C ASP A 47 -3.28 12.29 -2.10
N LEU A 48 -3.64 11.07 -1.67
CA LEU A 48 -2.82 10.25 -0.79
C LEU A 48 -1.55 9.73 -1.46
N GLU A 49 -1.61 9.37 -2.75
CA GLU A 49 -0.44 8.97 -3.53
C GLU A 49 0.56 10.12 -3.63
N LYS A 50 0.07 11.32 -3.97
CA LYS A 50 0.89 12.55 -4.06
C LYS A 50 1.53 12.93 -2.74
N GLU A 51 0.76 12.88 -1.65
CA GLU A 51 1.23 13.25 -0.31
C GLU A 51 2.27 12.27 0.24
N ARG A 52 2.06 10.97 0.01
CA ARG A 52 2.94 9.90 0.50
C ARG A 52 4.09 9.57 -0.46
N GLY A 53 4.02 10.03 -1.70
CA GLY A 53 5.01 9.75 -2.73
C GLY A 53 5.03 8.30 -3.20
N ILE A 54 3.96 7.53 -3.00
CA ILE A 54 3.86 6.11 -3.35
C ILE A 54 2.69 5.85 -4.29
N THR A 55 2.87 4.96 -5.25
CA THR A 55 1.77 4.43 -6.06
C THR A 55 1.00 3.41 -5.22
N ILE A 56 -0.31 3.63 -5.05
CA ILE A 56 -1.20 2.76 -4.27
C ILE A 56 -1.97 1.81 -5.20
N LEU A 57 -2.51 2.34 -6.31
CA LEU A 57 -3.27 1.58 -7.29
C LEU A 57 -2.50 1.45 -8.59
N ALA A 58 -2.51 0.26 -9.16
CA ALA A 58 -1.96 0.05 -10.51
C ALA A 58 -2.80 0.78 -11.56
N LYS A 59 -2.13 1.46 -12.50
CA LYS A 59 -2.80 2.23 -13.54
C LYS A 59 -2.21 1.92 -14.91
N PRO A 60 -3.02 1.49 -15.87
CA PRO A 60 -2.58 1.39 -17.25
C PRO A 60 -2.59 2.77 -17.93
N THR A 61 -1.58 3.02 -18.73
CA THR A 61 -1.48 4.14 -19.67
C THR A 61 -0.96 3.64 -21.00
N SER A 62 -0.97 4.44 -22.03
CA SER A 62 -0.32 4.09 -23.27
C SER A 62 0.31 5.28 -23.96
N VAL A 63 1.36 5.01 -24.73
CA VAL A 63 2.03 5.96 -25.60
C VAL A 63 2.18 5.35 -26.99
N THR A 64 2.25 6.20 -28.01
CA THR A 64 2.52 5.75 -29.39
C THR A 64 3.95 6.08 -29.76
N TRP A 65 4.71 5.07 -30.18
CA TRP A 65 6.08 5.23 -30.64
C TRP A 65 6.31 4.49 -31.95
N LYS A 66 6.80 5.17 -32.99
CA LYS A 66 7.08 4.59 -34.33
C LYS A 66 5.94 3.71 -34.86
N ASN A 67 4.68 4.17 -34.80
CA ASN A 67 3.46 3.44 -35.18
C ASN A 67 3.16 2.17 -34.36
N THR A 68 3.77 2.00 -33.20
CA THR A 68 3.47 0.95 -32.25
C THR A 68 2.89 1.57 -30.98
N ARG A 69 1.78 1.03 -30.50
CA ARG A 69 1.24 1.41 -29.20
C ARG A 69 1.93 0.61 -28.12
N ILE A 70 2.49 1.32 -27.14
CA ILE A 70 3.12 0.75 -25.95
C ILE A 70 2.17 1.00 -24.78
N ASN A 71 1.51 -0.04 -24.29
CA ASN A 71 0.75 0.01 -23.06
C ASN A 71 1.73 -0.13 -21.90
N ILE A 72 1.68 0.80 -20.96
CA ILE A 72 2.54 0.86 -19.78
C ILE A 72 1.66 0.65 -18.55
N ILE A 73 1.99 -0.34 -17.74
CA ILE A 73 1.30 -0.63 -16.48
C ILE A 73 2.18 -0.13 -15.34
N ASP A 74 1.71 0.91 -14.67
CA ASP A 74 2.33 1.40 -13.45
C ASP A 74 1.98 0.48 -12.27
N THR A 75 2.98 -0.13 -11.63
CA THR A 75 2.77 -1.09 -10.53
C THR A 75 3.06 -0.46 -9.18
N PRO A 76 2.25 -0.74 -8.13
CA PRO A 76 2.61 -0.38 -6.77
C PRO A 76 3.96 -0.96 -6.36
N GLY A 77 4.78 -0.15 -5.66
CA GLY A 77 6.10 -0.61 -5.18
C GLY A 77 6.07 -1.28 -3.82
N HIS A 78 4.99 -1.15 -3.04
CA HIS A 78 4.92 -1.64 -1.66
C HIS A 78 4.33 -3.05 -1.56
N ALA A 79 4.92 -3.90 -0.70
CA ALA A 79 4.51 -5.31 -0.53
C ALA A 79 3.05 -5.49 -0.10
N ASP A 80 2.47 -4.55 0.65
CA ASP A 80 1.06 -4.58 1.09
C ASP A 80 0.09 -4.58 -0.11
N PHE A 81 0.53 -4.08 -1.28
CA PHE A 81 -0.24 -4.06 -2.54
C PHE A 81 0.17 -5.20 -3.50
N GLY A 82 0.95 -6.18 -3.03
CA GLY A 82 1.48 -7.28 -3.86
C GLY A 82 0.42 -8.06 -4.65
N GLY A 83 -0.81 -8.17 -4.15
CA GLY A 83 -1.91 -8.82 -4.86
C GLY A 83 -2.36 -8.11 -6.13
N GLU A 84 -2.29 -6.79 -6.16
CA GLU A 84 -2.55 -6.03 -7.38
C GLU A 84 -1.41 -6.20 -8.37
N VAL A 85 -0.18 -6.16 -7.88
CA VAL A 85 1.01 -6.36 -8.72
C VAL A 85 0.98 -7.69 -9.44
N GLU A 86 0.70 -8.79 -8.74
CA GLU A 86 0.62 -10.12 -9.35
C GLU A 86 -0.37 -10.20 -10.50
N ARG A 87 -1.52 -9.55 -10.35
CA ARG A 87 -2.57 -9.53 -11.38
C ARG A 87 -2.18 -8.70 -12.59
N VAL A 88 -1.67 -7.49 -12.35
CA VAL A 88 -1.35 -6.58 -13.45
C VAL A 88 -0.15 -7.03 -14.26
N LEU A 89 0.78 -7.79 -13.66
CA LEU A 89 1.87 -8.43 -14.38
C LEU A 89 1.36 -9.42 -15.44
N GLY A 90 0.22 -10.08 -15.21
CA GLY A 90 -0.42 -10.95 -16.22
C GLY A 90 -0.87 -10.23 -17.48
N MET A 91 -1.00 -8.90 -17.46
CA MET A 91 -1.33 -8.12 -18.66
C MET A 91 -0.10 -7.72 -19.48
N ALA A 92 1.11 -7.89 -18.95
CA ALA A 92 2.37 -7.47 -19.59
C ALA A 92 3.00 -8.60 -20.40
N ASP A 93 3.81 -8.26 -21.40
CA ASP A 93 4.67 -9.15 -22.20
C ASP A 93 6.16 -8.93 -21.87
N GLY A 94 6.50 -7.81 -21.24
CA GLY A 94 7.83 -7.49 -20.74
C GLY A 94 7.78 -6.64 -19.49
N VAL A 95 8.92 -6.53 -18.79
CA VAL A 95 9.02 -5.75 -17.56
C VAL A 95 10.24 -4.86 -17.56
N ILE A 96 10.06 -3.61 -17.17
CA ILE A 96 11.17 -2.68 -16.89
C ILE A 96 11.44 -2.72 -15.39
N LEU A 97 12.64 -3.14 -15.02
CA LEU A 97 13.16 -3.06 -13.67
C LEU A 97 13.93 -1.75 -13.51
N LEU A 98 13.36 -0.83 -12.73
CA LEU A 98 13.99 0.47 -12.44
C LEU A 98 14.68 0.40 -11.07
N THR A 99 16.00 0.63 -11.07
CA THR A 99 16.84 0.55 -9.87
C THR A 99 17.60 1.86 -9.70
N ASP A 100 17.69 2.37 -8.46
CA ASP A 100 18.47 3.56 -8.12
C ASP A 100 19.97 3.24 -8.17
N ALA A 101 20.78 4.09 -8.83
CA ALA A 101 22.21 3.92 -8.99
C ALA A 101 23.02 3.93 -7.68
N ALA A 102 22.48 4.49 -6.59
CA ALA A 102 23.13 4.54 -5.29
C ALA A 102 22.65 3.41 -4.35
N GLU A 103 21.34 3.12 -4.37
CA GLU A 103 20.72 2.17 -3.42
C GLU A 103 20.78 0.72 -3.90
N GLY A 104 20.78 0.49 -5.23
CA GLY A 104 20.75 -0.85 -5.79
C GLY A 104 19.37 -1.53 -5.68
N PRO A 105 19.28 -2.85 -5.95
CA PRO A 105 18.03 -3.60 -5.89
C PRO A 105 17.59 -3.82 -4.45
N MET A 106 16.39 -3.35 -4.13
CA MET A 106 15.80 -3.42 -2.80
C MET A 106 14.91 -4.67 -2.63
N PRO A 107 14.69 -5.17 -1.40
CA PRO A 107 13.96 -6.42 -1.16
C PRO A 107 12.53 -6.47 -1.71
N GLN A 108 11.81 -5.35 -1.75
CA GLN A 108 10.47 -5.30 -2.34
C GLN A 108 10.50 -5.58 -3.85
N THR A 109 11.53 -5.09 -4.53
CA THR A 109 11.79 -5.36 -5.95
C THR A 109 11.95 -6.85 -6.20
N LYS A 110 12.63 -7.57 -5.29
CA LYS A 110 12.83 -9.02 -5.35
C LYS A 110 11.53 -9.80 -5.46
N PHE A 111 10.52 -9.45 -4.67
CA PHE A 111 9.22 -10.14 -4.69
C PHE A 111 8.51 -9.96 -6.04
N VAL A 112 8.39 -8.71 -6.50
CA VAL A 112 7.68 -8.37 -7.74
C VAL A 112 8.42 -8.94 -8.96
N LEU A 113 9.75 -8.79 -8.99
CA LEU A 113 10.59 -9.33 -10.06
C LEU A 113 10.51 -10.87 -10.11
N GLY A 114 10.59 -11.56 -8.97
CA GLY A 114 10.44 -13.01 -8.92
C GLY A 114 9.11 -13.52 -9.48
N LYS A 115 8.02 -12.77 -9.27
CA LYS A 115 6.72 -13.09 -9.88
C LYS A 115 6.72 -12.84 -11.40
N ALA A 116 7.34 -11.74 -11.85
CA ALA A 116 7.47 -11.42 -13.28
C ALA A 116 8.30 -12.49 -14.03
N LEU A 117 9.43 -12.90 -13.46
CA LEU A 117 10.30 -13.93 -14.05
C LEU A 117 9.59 -15.29 -14.13
N LYS A 118 8.86 -15.70 -13.08
CA LYS A 118 8.05 -16.94 -13.08
C LYS A 118 6.93 -16.95 -14.11
N GLN A 119 6.43 -15.78 -14.50
CA GLN A 119 5.45 -15.62 -15.58
C GLN A 119 6.11 -15.61 -16.98
N GLY A 120 7.44 -15.68 -17.05
CA GLY A 120 8.18 -15.68 -18.31
C GLY A 120 8.32 -14.31 -18.96
N LEU A 121 8.12 -13.22 -18.22
CA LEU A 121 8.26 -11.86 -18.74
C LEU A 121 9.74 -11.56 -19.05
N LYS A 122 9.98 -10.85 -20.16
CA LYS A 122 11.30 -10.39 -20.56
C LYS A 122 11.69 -9.12 -19.80
N PRO A 123 12.80 -9.13 -19.04
CA PRO A 123 13.24 -7.98 -18.26
C PRO A 123 14.12 -7.02 -19.06
N ILE A 124 13.89 -5.72 -18.87
CA ILE A 124 14.81 -4.63 -19.25
C ILE A 124 15.23 -3.96 -17.94
N VAL A 125 16.54 -3.80 -17.72
CA VAL A 125 17.06 -3.15 -16.52
C VAL A 125 17.38 -1.70 -16.82
N VAL A 126 16.89 -0.77 -15.98
CA VAL A 126 17.18 0.66 -16.07
C VAL A 126 17.79 1.12 -14.75
N ILE A 127 19.07 1.47 -14.78
CA ILE A 127 19.77 2.07 -13.65
C ILE A 127 19.49 3.57 -13.67
N ASN A 128 18.65 4.02 -12.76
CA ASN A 128 18.17 5.40 -12.70
C ASN A 128 18.95 6.26 -11.72
N LYS A 129 18.78 7.57 -11.81
CA LYS A 129 19.43 8.58 -10.97
C LYS A 129 20.96 8.57 -11.09
N ILE A 130 21.47 8.34 -12.30
CA ILE A 130 22.90 8.41 -12.62
C ILE A 130 23.49 9.82 -12.38
N ASP A 131 22.64 10.83 -12.27
CA ASP A 131 22.98 12.21 -11.92
C ASP A 131 23.41 12.38 -10.44
N ARG A 132 23.20 11.37 -9.58
CA ARG A 132 23.64 11.41 -8.18
C ARG A 132 25.15 11.27 -8.04
N SER A 133 25.74 12.05 -7.14
CA SER A 133 27.19 12.02 -6.86
C SER A 133 27.63 10.77 -6.08
N ASP A 134 26.71 10.08 -5.42
CA ASP A 134 26.92 8.85 -4.65
C ASP A 134 26.52 7.59 -5.44
N GLY A 135 26.24 7.73 -6.75
CA GLY A 135 25.90 6.63 -7.64
C GLY A 135 27.08 5.67 -7.88
N ARG A 136 26.80 4.36 -7.87
CA ARG A 136 27.72 3.25 -8.12
C ARG A 136 27.14 2.29 -9.18
N PRO A 137 26.88 2.77 -10.39
CA PRO A 137 26.09 2.03 -11.39
C PRO A 137 26.65 0.66 -11.76
N GLU A 138 27.96 0.49 -11.86
CA GLU A 138 28.60 -0.79 -12.19
C GLU A 138 28.35 -1.85 -11.11
N GLU A 139 28.53 -1.49 -9.83
CA GLU A 139 28.25 -2.39 -8.71
C GLU A 139 26.74 -2.74 -8.63
N VAL A 140 25.86 -1.78 -8.95
CA VAL A 140 24.41 -2.02 -8.96
C VAL A 140 24.02 -2.99 -10.07
N VAL A 141 24.69 -2.97 -11.22
CA VAL A 141 24.48 -3.97 -12.28
C VAL A 141 24.83 -5.37 -11.79
N ASP A 142 25.96 -5.54 -11.10
CA ASP A 142 26.36 -6.82 -10.51
C ASP A 142 25.35 -7.29 -9.46
N GLU A 143 24.90 -6.39 -8.58
CA GLU A 143 23.85 -6.69 -7.58
C GLU A 143 22.52 -7.13 -8.23
N VAL A 144 22.16 -6.51 -9.34
CA VAL A 144 20.95 -6.88 -10.10
C VAL A 144 21.14 -8.26 -10.72
N PHE A 145 22.30 -8.54 -11.30
CA PHE A 145 22.61 -9.86 -11.84
C PHE A 145 22.52 -10.95 -10.76
N ASP A 146 23.15 -10.73 -9.61
CA ASP A 146 23.06 -11.63 -8.46
C ASP A 146 21.62 -11.85 -8.00
N LEU A 147 20.79 -10.79 -8.05
CA LEU A 147 19.38 -10.90 -7.73
C LEU A 147 18.64 -11.81 -8.72
N PHE A 148 18.91 -11.71 -10.03
CA PHE A 148 18.29 -12.57 -11.03
C PHE A 148 18.69 -14.03 -10.86
N VAL A 149 19.96 -14.29 -10.57
CA VAL A 149 20.47 -15.64 -10.24
C VAL A 149 19.76 -16.18 -8.99
N ALA A 150 19.64 -15.37 -7.94
CA ALA A 150 18.96 -15.76 -6.70
C ALA A 150 17.45 -16.00 -6.88
N LEU A 151 16.84 -15.48 -7.95
CA LEU A 151 15.45 -15.69 -8.33
C LEU A 151 15.25 -16.82 -9.33
N GLU A 152 16.31 -17.59 -9.62
CA GLU A 152 16.30 -18.72 -10.55
C GLU A 152 15.85 -18.32 -11.97
N ALA A 153 16.29 -17.12 -12.41
CA ALA A 153 16.05 -16.66 -13.78
C ALA A 153 16.68 -17.63 -14.79
N ASN A 154 16.01 -17.86 -15.91
CA ASN A 154 16.55 -18.67 -17.00
C ASN A 154 17.59 -17.90 -17.82
N ASP A 155 18.33 -18.60 -18.71
CA ASP A 155 19.40 -18.00 -19.51
C ASP A 155 18.93 -16.81 -20.36
N ASP A 156 17.72 -16.89 -20.96
CA ASP A 156 17.14 -15.80 -21.74
C ASP A 156 16.80 -14.57 -20.88
N GLN A 157 16.51 -14.77 -19.60
CA GLN A 157 16.21 -13.69 -18.64
C GLN A 157 17.48 -13.12 -18.01
N LEU A 158 18.57 -13.88 -17.96
CA LEU A 158 19.88 -13.41 -17.49
C LEU A 158 20.60 -12.55 -18.55
N ASP A 159 20.26 -12.70 -19.83
CA ASP A 159 20.75 -11.86 -20.94
C ASP A 159 19.87 -10.61 -21.10
N PHE A 160 19.67 -9.87 -20.00
CA PHE A 160 18.85 -8.68 -20.00
C PHE A 160 19.63 -7.45 -20.50
N PRO A 161 19.00 -6.60 -21.33
CA PRO A 161 19.58 -5.32 -21.74
C PRO A 161 19.55 -4.32 -20.58
N ILE A 162 20.57 -3.47 -20.52
CA ILE A 162 20.75 -2.43 -19.50
C ILE A 162 20.72 -1.06 -20.14
N LEU A 163 20.08 -0.11 -19.46
CA LEU A 163 20.13 1.31 -19.76
C LEU A 163 20.46 2.12 -18.50
N TYR A 164 21.22 3.20 -18.69
CA TYR A 164 21.51 4.17 -17.65
C TYR A 164 20.65 5.41 -17.86
N ALA A 165 19.99 5.91 -16.82
CA ALA A 165 19.01 6.96 -16.96
C ALA A 165 19.07 8.03 -15.86
N SER A 166 18.62 9.23 -16.18
CA SER A 166 18.10 10.21 -15.24
C SER A 166 16.63 10.45 -15.58
N GLY A 167 15.74 9.79 -14.86
CA GLY A 167 14.30 9.96 -15.04
C GLY A 167 13.85 11.39 -14.79
N ARG A 168 14.53 12.13 -13.90
CA ARG A 168 14.27 13.55 -13.62
C ARG A 168 14.61 14.44 -14.80
N ASP A 169 15.78 14.24 -15.37
CA ASP A 169 16.28 15.07 -16.48
C ASP A 169 15.78 14.58 -17.86
N GLY A 170 15.10 13.42 -17.88
CA GLY A 170 14.41 12.89 -19.05
C GLY A 170 15.33 12.33 -20.15
N TRP A 171 16.40 11.63 -19.78
CA TRP A 171 17.29 10.98 -20.73
C TRP A 171 17.69 9.57 -20.30
N CYS A 172 18.07 8.73 -21.26
CA CYS A 172 18.71 7.44 -21.03
C CYS A 172 19.74 7.12 -22.11
N THR A 173 20.72 6.28 -21.76
CA THR A 173 21.84 5.89 -22.62
C THR A 173 22.13 4.40 -22.47
N LYS A 174 22.78 3.79 -23.48
CA LYS A 174 23.27 2.40 -23.40
C LYS A 174 24.57 2.31 -22.62
N GLU A 175 25.47 3.28 -22.85
CA GLU A 175 26.74 3.39 -22.16
C GLU A 175 26.80 4.70 -21.35
N LEU A 176 27.63 4.72 -20.30
CA LEU A 176 27.73 5.88 -19.41
C LEU A 176 28.29 7.14 -20.08
N GLU A 177 29.13 6.95 -21.10
CA GLU A 177 29.77 8.01 -21.88
C GLU A 177 28.93 8.54 -23.03
N ASP A 178 27.81 7.89 -23.35
CA ASP A 178 26.93 8.28 -24.43
C ASP A 178 26.30 9.67 -24.20
N LYS A 179 25.87 10.32 -25.29
CA LYS A 179 25.18 11.60 -25.20
C LYS A 179 23.82 11.49 -24.50
N ARG A 180 23.62 12.33 -23.53
CA ARG A 180 22.43 12.42 -22.68
C ARG A 180 21.39 13.35 -23.30
N GLU A 181 20.51 12.83 -24.18
CA GLU A 181 19.59 13.66 -24.98
C GLU A 181 18.12 13.46 -24.59
N ASN A 182 17.63 12.22 -24.58
CA ASN A 182 16.21 11.90 -24.41
C ASN A 182 16.00 10.44 -23.96
N LEU A 183 14.72 10.03 -23.79
CA LEU A 183 14.32 8.65 -23.43
C LEU A 183 14.05 7.75 -24.66
N HIS A 184 14.30 8.22 -25.89
CA HIS A 184 14.06 7.43 -27.09
C HIS A 184 14.78 6.07 -27.11
N PRO A 185 16.04 5.94 -26.61
CA PRO A 185 16.69 4.63 -26.53
C PRO A 185 15.92 3.58 -25.73
N LEU A 186 15.20 3.98 -24.67
CA LEU A 186 14.34 3.08 -23.91
C LEU A 186 13.12 2.63 -24.72
N LEU A 187 12.46 3.56 -25.41
CA LEU A 187 11.30 3.24 -26.25
C LEU A 187 11.67 2.34 -27.42
N ASP A 188 12.84 2.60 -28.04
CA ASP A 188 13.37 1.77 -29.11
C ASP A 188 13.71 0.35 -28.60
N LEU A 189 14.35 0.26 -27.44
CA LEU A 189 14.68 -1.03 -26.81
C LEU A 189 13.40 -1.84 -26.48
N VAL A 190 12.34 -1.20 -26.00
CA VAL A 190 11.05 -1.88 -25.79
C VAL A 190 10.51 -2.48 -27.08
N LEU A 191 10.58 -1.76 -28.21
CA LEU A 191 10.12 -2.29 -29.50
C LEU A 191 10.96 -3.48 -29.98
N ASP A 192 12.27 -3.41 -29.80
CA ASP A 192 13.22 -4.40 -30.31
C ASP A 192 13.26 -5.67 -29.44
N TYR A 193 13.20 -5.53 -28.12
CA TYR A 193 13.42 -6.62 -27.16
C TYR A 193 12.13 -7.27 -26.66
N VAL A 194 11.07 -6.48 -26.36
CA VAL A 194 9.81 -7.03 -25.90
C VAL A 194 9.02 -7.58 -27.07
N SER A 195 8.68 -8.87 -27.01
CA SER A 195 7.88 -9.52 -28.05
C SER A 195 6.45 -8.94 -28.12
N PRO A 196 5.84 -8.86 -29.30
CA PRO A 196 4.42 -8.54 -29.38
C PRO A 196 3.57 -9.60 -28.69
N PRO A 197 2.39 -9.25 -28.17
CA PRO A 197 1.50 -10.20 -27.53
C PRO A 197 1.13 -11.34 -28.47
N GLN A 198 1.13 -12.56 -27.95
CA GLN A 198 0.65 -13.73 -28.69
C GLN A 198 -0.87 -13.68 -28.71
N VAL A 199 -1.45 -13.53 -29.88
CA VAL A 199 -2.91 -13.30 -30.03
C VAL A 199 -3.56 -14.34 -30.94
N ALA A 200 -4.78 -14.76 -30.58
CA ALA A 200 -5.65 -15.62 -31.37
C ALA A 200 -6.88 -14.82 -31.81
N LEU A 201 -6.77 -14.09 -32.93
CA LEU A 201 -7.82 -13.19 -33.43
C LEU A 201 -9.03 -13.91 -34.00
N ASP A 202 -8.87 -15.17 -34.43
CA ASP A 202 -9.89 -16.05 -35.02
C ASP A 202 -10.80 -16.73 -33.98
N LYS A 203 -10.40 -16.66 -32.68
CA LYS A 203 -11.21 -17.21 -31.59
C LYS A 203 -12.30 -16.23 -31.14
N PRO A 204 -13.37 -16.73 -30.48
CA PRO A 204 -14.33 -15.86 -29.83
C PRO A 204 -13.65 -14.93 -28.79
N PHE A 205 -14.20 -13.74 -28.63
CA PHE A 205 -13.67 -12.75 -27.66
C PHE A 205 -13.60 -13.30 -26.25
N ALA A 206 -12.46 -13.08 -25.57
CA ALA A 206 -12.32 -13.28 -24.14
C ALA A 206 -11.26 -12.34 -23.56
N MET A 207 -11.61 -11.72 -22.43
CA MET A 207 -10.79 -10.80 -21.65
C MET A 207 -10.76 -11.25 -20.19
N LEU A 208 -9.59 -11.23 -19.55
CA LEU A 208 -9.49 -11.41 -18.11
C LEU A 208 -9.64 -10.04 -17.42
N ALA A 209 -10.64 -9.90 -16.55
CA ALA A 209 -10.81 -8.71 -15.72
C ALA A 209 -9.72 -8.68 -14.63
N THR A 210 -8.85 -7.67 -14.67
CA THR A 210 -7.67 -7.57 -13.81
C THR A 210 -7.79 -6.46 -12.77
N LEU A 211 -8.37 -5.32 -13.16
CA LEU A 211 -8.61 -4.18 -12.29
C LEU A 211 -10.08 -3.77 -12.37
N LEU A 212 -10.57 -3.22 -11.27
CA LEU A 212 -11.85 -2.54 -11.23
C LEU A 212 -11.61 -1.04 -11.15
N ASP A 213 -12.34 -0.32 -11.97
CA ASP A 213 -12.35 1.13 -12.01
C ASP A 213 -13.79 1.64 -11.87
N SER A 214 -13.98 2.87 -11.49
CA SER A 214 -15.29 3.50 -11.40
C SER A 214 -15.32 4.80 -12.18
N ASP A 215 -16.36 4.97 -12.97
CA ASP A 215 -16.63 6.21 -13.70
C ASP A 215 -17.87 6.87 -13.11
N PRO A 216 -17.87 8.20 -12.86
CA PRO A 216 -19.02 8.89 -12.26
C PRO A 216 -20.32 8.76 -13.04
N PHE A 217 -20.26 8.54 -14.37
CA PHE A 217 -21.42 8.46 -15.26
C PHE A 217 -21.75 7.02 -15.70
N LEU A 218 -20.72 6.19 -15.85
CA LEU A 218 -20.88 4.81 -16.35
C LEU A 218 -20.95 3.79 -15.22
N GLY A 219 -20.59 4.21 -14.00
CA GLY A 219 -20.50 3.32 -12.85
C GLY A 219 -19.28 2.41 -12.94
N ARG A 220 -19.50 1.13 -12.71
CA ARG A 220 -18.47 0.09 -12.64
C ARG A 220 -17.83 -0.18 -14.01
N CYS A 221 -16.51 -0.17 -14.07
CA CYS A 221 -15.71 -0.42 -15.26
C CYS A 221 -14.66 -1.50 -14.97
N LEU A 222 -14.55 -2.49 -15.85
CA LEU A 222 -13.56 -3.56 -15.73
C LEU A 222 -12.39 -3.28 -16.69
N VAL A 223 -11.18 -3.33 -16.16
CA VAL A 223 -9.95 -3.19 -16.95
C VAL A 223 -9.26 -4.53 -17.04
N GLY A 224 -8.77 -4.86 -18.23
CA GLY A 224 -8.06 -6.11 -18.44
C GLY A 224 -7.46 -6.21 -19.82
N ARG A 225 -6.69 -7.28 -20.03
CA ARG A 225 -6.14 -7.62 -21.33
C ARG A 225 -7.10 -8.51 -22.11
N VAL A 226 -7.30 -8.20 -23.38
CA VAL A 226 -8.00 -9.07 -24.31
C VAL A 226 -7.05 -10.21 -24.71
N GLU A 227 -7.34 -11.41 -24.28
CA GLU A 227 -6.48 -12.58 -24.53
C GLU A 227 -6.75 -13.20 -25.91
N GLN A 228 -7.98 -13.14 -26.39
CA GLN A 228 -8.36 -13.68 -27.68
C GLN A 228 -9.53 -12.94 -28.31
N GLY A 229 -9.60 -13.03 -29.63
CA GLY A 229 -10.73 -12.55 -30.43
C GLY A 229 -10.77 -11.05 -30.63
N ILE A 230 -11.92 -10.61 -31.13
CA ILE A 230 -12.26 -9.22 -31.42
C ILE A 230 -13.65 -8.96 -30.86
N ALA A 231 -13.90 -7.78 -30.34
CA ALA A 231 -15.22 -7.35 -29.91
C ALA A 231 -15.55 -5.93 -30.35
N ASP A 232 -16.82 -5.70 -30.67
CA ASP A 232 -17.36 -4.38 -30.96
C ASP A 232 -18.20 -3.86 -29.77
N VAL A 233 -18.40 -2.56 -29.71
CA VAL A 233 -19.30 -1.93 -28.74
C VAL A 233 -20.70 -2.53 -28.88
N ASN A 234 -21.42 -2.70 -27.77
CA ASN A 234 -22.72 -3.39 -27.66
C ASN A 234 -22.71 -4.91 -27.93
N ALA A 235 -21.55 -5.55 -28.11
CA ALA A 235 -21.46 -7.00 -28.17
C ALA A 235 -22.03 -7.64 -26.89
N SER A 236 -22.74 -8.76 -27.09
CA SER A 236 -23.24 -9.57 -25.98
C SER A 236 -22.12 -10.38 -25.37
N VAL A 237 -22.02 -10.34 -24.04
CA VAL A 237 -20.98 -11.05 -23.29
C VAL A 237 -21.57 -11.70 -22.04
N HIS A 238 -20.85 -12.65 -21.50
CA HIS A 238 -21.07 -13.14 -20.14
C HIS A 238 -19.78 -13.04 -19.29
N ALA A 239 -19.98 -12.96 -17.98
CA ALA A 239 -18.90 -13.07 -17.00
C ALA A 239 -18.86 -14.49 -16.46
N LEU A 240 -17.70 -15.15 -16.54
CA LEU A 240 -17.43 -16.49 -16.02
C LEU A 240 -16.50 -16.41 -14.82
N SER A 241 -16.88 -17.04 -13.69
CA SER A 241 -15.96 -17.25 -12.58
C SER A 241 -14.94 -18.36 -12.90
N LEU A 242 -13.87 -18.42 -12.09
CA LEU A 242 -12.89 -19.53 -12.17
C LEU A 242 -13.52 -20.92 -12.02
N ASP A 243 -14.63 -21.02 -11.27
CA ASP A 243 -15.41 -22.25 -11.08
C ASP A 243 -16.35 -22.57 -12.26
N LYS A 244 -16.19 -21.91 -13.39
CA LYS A 244 -17.01 -22.06 -14.60
C LYS A 244 -18.50 -21.69 -14.43
N LYS A 245 -18.83 -20.89 -13.41
CA LYS A 245 -20.18 -20.38 -13.20
C LYS A 245 -20.37 -19.07 -13.97
N ILE A 246 -21.50 -18.97 -14.68
CA ILE A 246 -21.90 -17.68 -15.26
C ILE A 246 -22.41 -16.78 -14.14
N ILE A 247 -21.70 -15.70 -13.88
CA ILE A 247 -22.03 -14.68 -12.88
C ILE A 247 -23.09 -13.75 -13.43
N GLU A 248 -22.86 -13.24 -14.64
CA GLU A 248 -23.71 -12.26 -15.28
C GLU A 248 -23.72 -12.45 -16.80
N LYS A 249 -24.84 -12.11 -17.43
CA LYS A 249 -24.99 -11.97 -18.90
C LYS A 249 -25.35 -10.53 -19.20
N GLY A 250 -24.60 -9.88 -20.07
CA GLY A 250 -24.77 -8.46 -20.34
C GLY A 250 -24.29 -8.05 -21.72
N ARG A 251 -24.09 -6.76 -21.89
CA ARG A 251 -23.50 -6.14 -23.09
C ARG A 251 -22.42 -5.16 -22.70
N MET A 252 -21.36 -5.10 -23.48
CA MET A 252 -20.33 -4.07 -23.33
C MET A 252 -20.85 -2.74 -23.89
N THR A 253 -21.49 -1.94 -23.04
CA THR A 253 -22.15 -0.69 -23.47
C THR A 253 -21.15 0.37 -23.94
N LYS A 254 -19.93 0.35 -23.40
CA LYS A 254 -18.80 1.22 -23.77
C LYS A 254 -17.51 0.43 -23.73
N LEU A 255 -16.61 0.78 -24.65
CA LEU A 255 -15.25 0.29 -24.75
C LEU A 255 -14.31 1.50 -24.72
N PHE A 256 -13.23 1.40 -23.95
CA PHE A 256 -12.22 2.45 -23.86
C PHE A 256 -10.82 1.85 -24.01
N ARG A 257 -9.96 2.61 -24.63
CA ARG A 257 -8.51 2.45 -24.59
C ARG A 257 -7.90 3.54 -23.71
N PHE A 258 -6.70 3.27 -23.24
CA PHE A 258 -5.94 4.26 -22.52
C PHE A 258 -5.06 5.02 -23.50
N GLU A 259 -4.99 6.34 -23.37
CA GLU A 259 -4.05 7.20 -24.10
C GLU A 259 -3.56 8.26 -23.13
N SER A 260 -2.29 8.22 -22.82
CA SER A 260 -1.76 8.93 -21.66
C SER A 260 -2.60 8.62 -20.42
N ASN A 261 -3.09 9.61 -19.69
CA ASN A 261 -3.93 9.44 -18.51
C ASN A 261 -5.45 9.45 -18.81
N ASN A 262 -5.86 9.36 -20.08
CA ASN A 262 -7.26 9.48 -20.48
C ASN A 262 -7.82 8.16 -21.01
N LYS A 263 -9.11 7.92 -20.75
CA LYS A 263 -9.90 6.84 -21.37
C LYS A 263 -10.52 7.37 -22.65
N ILE A 264 -10.13 6.83 -23.79
CA ILE A 264 -10.66 7.22 -25.10
C ILE A 264 -11.66 6.17 -25.57
N PRO A 265 -12.91 6.57 -25.89
CA PRO A 265 -13.90 5.63 -26.38
C PRO A 265 -13.50 5.08 -27.77
N VAL A 266 -13.69 3.76 -27.94
CA VAL A 266 -13.41 3.06 -29.19
C VAL A 266 -14.60 2.17 -29.57
N GLU A 267 -14.77 1.95 -30.88
CA GLU A 267 -15.84 1.11 -31.40
C GLU A 267 -15.49 -0.39 -31.41
N ARG A 268 -14.18 -0.70 -31.51
CA ARG A 268 -13.68 -2.06 -31.65
C ARG A 268 -12.38 -2.26 -30.88
N VAL A 269 -12.23 -3.44 -30.30
CA VAL A 269 -11.03 -3.91 -29.57
C VAL A 269 -10.63 -5.30 -30.07
N GLN A 270 -9.34 -5.63 -29.94
CA GLN A 270 -8.78 -6.91 -30.38
C GLN A 270 -7.84 -7.51 -29.35
N ALA A 271 -7.57 -8.80 -29.48
CA ALA A 271 -6.61 -9.50 -28.63
C ALA A 271 -5.25 -8.82 -28.62
N GLY A 272 -4.62 -8.82 -27.44
CA GLY A 272 -3.35 -8.15 -27.15
C GLY A 272 -3.51 -6.75 -26.56
N ASP A 273 -4.68 -6.13 -26.63
CA ASP A 273 -4.90 -4.79 -26.10
C ASP A 273 -5.35 -4.78 -24.64
N ILE A 274 -4.96 -3.74 -23.91
CA ILE A 274 -5.43 -3.45 -22.55
C ILE A 274 -6.55 -2.42 -22.65
N ILE A 275 -7.73 -2.82 -22.21
CA ILE A 275 -8.96 -2.05 -22.39
C ILE A 275 -9.73 -1.89 -21.08
N CYS A 276 -10.64 -0.91 -21.10
CA CYS A 276 -11.62 -0.73 -20.05
C CYS A 276 -13.02 -0.91 -20.66
N ILE A 277 -13.84 -1.73 -20.02
CA ILE A 277 -15.22 -2.02 -20.46
C ILE A 277 -16.23 -1.59 -19.40
N ALA A 278 -17.41 -1.10 -19.85
CA ALA A 278 -18.54 -0.77 -19.00
C ALA A 278 -19.78 -1.53 -19.48
N GLY A 279 -20.73 -1.76 -18.57
CA GLY A 279 -22.03 -2.39 -18.88
C GLY A 279 -22.31 -3.69 -18.13
N LEU A 280 -21.38 -4.14 -17.28
CA LEU A 280 -21.55 -5.28 -16.37
C LEU A 280 -21.62 -4.77 -14.93
N LYS A 281 -22.52 -5.34 -14.12
CA LYS A 281 -22.80 -4.90 -12.75
C LYS A 281 -22.18 -5.81 -11.70
N ASP A 282 -22.27 -7.12 -11.90
CA ASP A 282 -21.91 -8.13 -10.90
C ASP A 282 -20.53 -8.76 -11.18
N ALA A 283 -20.03 -8.62 -12.43
CA ALA A 283 -18.71 -9.11 -12.81
C ALA A 283 -17.60 -8.44 -12.02
N SER A 284 -16.59 -9.19 -11.61
CA SER A 284 -15.52 -8.72 -10.75
C SER A 284 -14.13 -9.05 -11.33
N VAL A 285 -13.12 -8.62 -10.59
CA VAL A 285 -11.72 -8.96 -10.87
C VAL A 285 -11.56 -10.49 -10.80
N THR A 286 -10.73 -11.05 -11.67
CA THR A 286 -10.50 -12.49 -11.93
C THR A 286 -11.58 -13.18 -12.77
N ASP A 287 -12.71 -12.53 -13.02
CA ASP A 287 -13.70 -13.09 -13.93
C ASP A 287 -13.26 -12.97 -15.39
N THR A 288 -13.65 -13.95 -16.17
CA THR A 288 -13.47 -13.93 -17.63
C THR A 288 -14.70 -13.30 -18.28
N ILE A 289 -14.49 -12.17 -18.96
CA ILE A 289 -15.53 -11.52 -19.75
C ILE A 289 -15.39 -12.00 -21.19
N SER A 290 -16.38 -12.70 -21.71
CA SER A 290 -16.24 -13.37 -22.98
C SER A 290 -17.53 -13.43 -23.80
N ASP A 291 -17.36 -13.74 -25.09
CA ASP A 291 -18.46 -14.15 -25.96
C ASP A 291 -19.24 -15.30 -25.33
N PRO A 292 -20.59 -15.34 -25.46
CA PRO A 292 -21.41 -16.40 -24.88
C PRO A 292 -21.05 -17.83 -25.32
N SER A 293 -20.30 -18.00 -26.38
CA SER A 293 -19.81 -19.32 -26.84
C SER A 293 -18.62 -19.86 -26.04
N VAL A 294 -17.93 -19.00 -25.30
CA VAL A 294 -16.76 -19.39 -24.46
C VAL A 294 -17.28 -19.93 -23.13
N MET A 295 -17.02 -21.20 -22.83
CA MET A 295 -17.44 -21.86 -21.60
C MET A 295 -16.29 -22.15 -20.62
N GLU A 296 -15.05 -21.97 -21.07
CA GLU A 296 -13.85 -22.16 -20.25
C GLU A 296 -13.30 -20.80 -19.82
N PRO A 297 -13.16 -20.55 -18.51
CA PRO A 297 -12.56 -19.31 -18.02
C PRO A 297 -11.07 -19.24 -18.36
N LEU A 298 -10.57 -18.03 -18.55
CA LEU A 298 -9.14 -17.77 -18.70
C LEU A 298 -8.40 -18.10 -17.40
N LYS A 299 -7.14 -18.50 -17.53
CA LYS A 299 -6.30 -18.75 -16.35
C LYS A 299 -6.04 -17.45 -15.60
N SER A 300 -6.31 -17.45 -14.31
CA SER A 300 -5.99 -16.34 -13.41
C SER A 300 -5.06 -16.79 -12.31
N THR A 301 -4.18 -15.92 -11.87
CA THR A 301 -3.32 -16.17 -10.71
C THR A 301 -4.16 -16.05 -9.44
N PRO A 302 -4.16 -17.08 -8.55
CA PRO A 302 -4.84 -16.99 -7.26
C PRO A 302 -4.27 -15.81 -6.44
N ILE A 303 -5.15 -15.09 -5.77
CA ILE A 303 -4.76 -13.98 -4.90
C ILE A 303 -4.51 -14.53 -3.52
N ASP A 304 -3.35 -14.19 -2.93
CA ASP A 304 -3.10 -14.55 -1.54
C ASP A 304 -4.14 -13.90 -0.61
N PRO A 305 -4.67 -14.64 0.35
CA PRO A 305 -5.66 -14.12 1.26
C PRO A 305 -5.08 -13.06 2.19
N PRO A 306 -5.93 -12.19 2.79
CA PRO A 306 -5.49 -11.23 3.78
C PRO A 306 -4.85 -11.92 4.99
N THR A 307 -3.84 -11.29 5.56
CA THR A 307 -3.09 -11.80 6.73
C THR A 307 -3.45 -11.06 8.01
N MET A 308 -4.04 -9.88 7.91
CA MET A 308 -4.43 -9.02 9.03
C MET A 308 -5.88 -8.61 8.94
N SER A 309 -6.49 -8.31 10.09
CA SER A 309 -7.82 -7.69 10.15
C SER A 309 -7.88 -6.57 11.18
N ILE A 310 -8.77 -5.61 10.94
CA ILE A 310 -9.19 -4.58 11.89
C ILE A 310 -10.70 -4.60 12.03
N THR A 311 -11.19 -4.17 13.20
CA THR A 311 -12.62 -3.97 13.40
C THR A 311 -12.93 -2.47 13.32
N ILE A 312 -13.86 -2.10 12.43
CA ILE A 312 -14.39 -0.75 12.30
C ILE A 312 -15.79 -0.73 12.87
N THR A 313 -16.07 0.26 13.72
CA THR A 313 -17.40 0.46 14.36
C THR A 313 -17.81 1.92 14.26
N VAL A 314 -19.08 2.18 14.49
CA VAL A 314 -19.59 3.56 14.65
C VAL A 314 -18.83 4.27 15.76
N ASN A 315 -18.58 5.56 15.59
CA ASN A 315 -18.01 6.39 16.64
C ASN A 315 -19.06 6.63 17.74
N THR A 316 -18.80 6.09 18.93
CA THR A 316 -19.65 6.22 20.12
C THR A 316 -19.07 7.17 21.16
N SER A 317 -18.10 8.01 20.78
CA SER A 317 -17.52 8.99 21.70
C SER A 317 -18.49 10.12 22.02
N PRO A 318 -18.34 10.84 23.15
CA PRO A 318 -19.13 12.03 23.46
C PRO A 318 -18.98 13.18 22.45
N LEU A 319 -17.97 13.12 21.57
CA LEU A 319 -17.73 14.12 20.53
C LEU A 319 -18.17 13.62 19.13
N ALA A 320 -18.87 12.49 19.04
CA ALA A 320 -19.33 11.93 17.77
C ALA A 320 -20.31 12.90 17.06
N GLY A 321 -20.18 13.00 15.72
CA GLY A 321 -21.03 13.84 14.89
C GLY A 321 -20.67 15.33 14.89
N LEU A 322 -19.59 15.74 15.55
CA LEU A 322 -19.15 17.14 15.57
C LEU A 322 -18.25 17.52 14.40
N ASP A 323 -17.54 16.56 13.83
CA ASP A 323 -16.51 16.79 12.80
C ASP A 323 -16.93 16.24 11.44
N GLY A 324 -17.59 15.09 11.40
CA GLY A 324 -17.97 14.38 10.19
C GLY A 324 -19.48 14.43 9.89
N THR A 325 -19.81 14.13 8.63
CA THR A 325 -21.19 14.05 8.15
C THR A 325 -21.68 12.62 7.94
N LYS A 326 -20.76 11.67 7.79
CA LYS A 326 -21.03 10.25 7.55
C LYS A 326 -20.75 9.45 8.82
N VAL A 327 -21.76 9.36 9.68
CA VAL A 327 -21.62 8.84 11.06
C VAL A 327 -22.44 7.57 11.34
N THR A 328 -23.23 7.09 10.37
CA THR A 328 -24.13 5.96 10.58
C THR A 328 -23.51 4.62 10.20
N SER A 329 -23.92 3.55 10.89
CA SER A 329 -23.52 2.19 10.60
C SER A 329 -23.79 1.80 9.14
N THR A 330 -24.93 2.19 8.58
CA THR A 330 -25.30 1.90 7.20
C THR A 330 -24.35 2.55 6.18
N MET A 331 -23.95 3.81 6.41
CA MET A 331 -23.00 4.51 5.52
C MET A 331 -21.62 3.86 5.57
N ILE A 332 -21.13 3.54 6.77
CA ILE A 332 -19.84 2.87 6.98
C ILE A 332 -19.88 1.49 6.30
N ARG A 333 -20.95 0.71 6.54
CA ARG A 333 -21.16 -0.60 5.93
C ARG A 333 -21.08 -0.54 4.41
N GLN A 334 -21.85 0.34 3.80
CA GLN A 334 -21.90 0.48 2.35
C GLN A 334 -20.53 0.81 1.78
N ARG A 335 -19.85 1.80 2.37
CA ARG A 335 -18.50 2.20 1.90
C ARG A 335 -17.47 1.07 2.00
N LEU A 336 -17.52 0.28 3.08
CA LEU A 336 -16.63 -0.86 3.26
C LEU A 336 -16.95 -2.01 2.31
N MET A 337 -18.22 -2.21 1.98
CA MET A 337 -18.63 -3.17 0.95
C MET A 337 -18.14 -2.73 -0.43
N ASP A 338 -18.34 -1.47 -0.79
CA ASP A 338 -17.87 -0.93 -2.07
C ASP A 338 -16.34 -1.06 -2.20
N GLU A 339 -15.60 -0.86 -1.11
CA GLU A 339 -14.16 -1.10 -1.09
C GLU A 339 -13.80 -2.58 -1.31
N ALA A 340 -14.44 -3.50 -0.59
CA ALA A 340 -14.19 -4.92 -0.74
C ALA A 340 -14.60 -5.46 -2.13
N GLU A 341 -15.59 -4.84 -2.77
CA GLU A 341 -15.96 -5.15 -4.14
C GLU A 341 -14.93 -4.66 -5.16
N SER A 342 -14.34 -3.48 -4.91
CA SER A 342 -13.35 -2.87 -5.81
C SER A 342 -11.93 -3.40 -5.58
N ASN A 343 -11.60 -3.76 -4.35
CA ASN A 343 -10.26 -4.18 -3.95
C ASN A 343 -10.28 -5.62 -3.43
N VAL A 344 -9.94 -6.57 -4.29
CA VAL A 344 -9.95 -8.02 -3.98
C VAL A 344 -8.95 -8.42 -2.88
N ALA A 345 -7.97 -7.57 -2.58
CA ALA A 345 -7.05 -7.79 -1.45
C ALA A 345 -7.66 -7.41 -0.09
N ILE A 346 -8.86 -6.82 -0.09
CA ILE A 346 -9.63 -6.46 1.10
C ILE A 346 -10.82 -7.40 1.24
N THR A 347 -11.03 -7.94 2.43
CA THR A 347 -12.22 -8.73 2.75
C THR A 347 -13.09 -8.00 3.74
N PHE A 348 -14.39 -8.11 3.56
CA PHE A 348 -15.41 -7.53 4.44
C PHE A 348 -16.20 -8.66 5.10
N MET A 349 -16.34 -8.61 6.43
CA MET A 349 -17.19 -9.48 7.21
C MET A 349 -18.02 -8.66 8.20
N GLU A 350 -19.31 -8.91 8.22
CA GLU A 350 -20.22 -8.29 9.19
C GLU A 350 -20.27 -9.16 10.45
N ASN A 351 -19.97 -8.56 11.61
CA ASN A 351 -20.06 -9.25 12.89
C ASN A 351 -21.53 -9.41 13.33
N SER A 352 -21.78 -10.32 14.27
CA SER A 352 -23.10 -10.60 14.84
C SER A 352 -23.81 -9.33 15.37
N ASN A 353 -23.06 -8.34 15.80
CA ASN A 353 -23.54 -6.99 16.14
C ASN A 353 -23.49 -6.12 14.91
N LYS A 354 -24.56 -5.97 14.17
CA LYS A 354 -24.70 -5.21 12.91
C LYS A 354 -24.02 -3.83 12.83
N ASP A 355 -23.41 -3.33 13.88
CA ASP A 355 -22.67 -2.08 14.00
C ASP A 355 -21.15 -2.25 14.05
N SER A 356 -20.65 -3.46 13.78
CA SER A 356 -19.23 -3.82 13.85
C SER A 356 -18.84 -4.61 12.61
N PHE A 357 -17.83 -4.11 11.90
CA PHE A 357 -17.38 -4.64 10.62
C PHE A 357 -15.91 -5.06 10.74
N GLU A 358 -15.60 -6.28 10.33
CA GLU A 358 -14.24 -6.77 10.25
C GLU A 358 -13.72 -6.64 8.82
N ILE A 359 -12.60 -5.94 8.68
CA ILE A 359 -11.93 -5.69 7.42
C ILE A 359 -10.60 -6.41 7.43
N GLY A 360 -10.43 -7.36 6.52
CA GLY A 360 -9.14 -8.01 6.30
C GLY A 360 -8.34 -7.32 5.22
N GLY A 361 -7.02 -7.28 5.40
CA GLY A 361 -6.05 -6.72 4.45
C GLY A 361 -4.70 -7.43 4.57
N ARG A 362 -3.77 -7.11 3.67
CA ARG A 362 -2.44 -7.72 3.66
C ARG A 362 -1.46 -7.09 4.63
N GLY A 363 -1.64 -5.80 4.95
CA GLY A 363 -0.73 -5.09 5.84
C GLY A 363 -1.32 -3.84 6.46
N GLU A 364 -0.55 -3.25 7.38
CA GLU A 364 -0.96 -2.05 8.13
C GLU A 364 -1.14 -0.83 7.22
N LEU A 365 -0.28 -0.68 6.20
CA LEU A 365 -0.34 0.45 5.28
C LEU A 365 -1.62 0.41 4.45
N GLN A 366 -2.01 -0.76 3.92
CA GLN A 366 -3.24 -0.91 3.16
C GLN A 366 -4.47 -0.54 3.99
N LEU A 367 -4.55 -1.05 5.22
CA LEU A 367 -5.64 -0.73 6.14
C LEU A 367 -5.62 0.75 6.56
N GLY A 368 -4.42 1.33 6.77
CA GLY A 368 -4.23 2.75 7.08
C GLY A 368 -4.69 3.66 5.94
N VAL A 369 -4.39 3.30 4.68
CA VAL A 369 -4.86 4.02 3.49
C VAL A 369 -6.37 4.03 3.41
N LEU A 370 -7.03 2.88 3.61
CA LEU A 370 -8.49 2.79 3.61
C LEU A 370 -9.11 3.72 4.68
N ILE A 371 -8.60 3.67 5.91
CA ILE A 371 -9.10 4.51 7.01
C ILE A 371 -8.90 6.00 6.69
N GLU A 372 -7.73 6.38 6.17
CA GLU A 372 -7.44 7.78 5.83
C GLU A 372 -8.31 8.27 4.66
N THR A 373 -8.56 7.43 3.66
CA THR A 373 -9.49 7.74 2.56
C THR A 373 -10.90 7.99 3.09
N MET A 374 -11.43 7.09 3.92
CA MET A 374 -12.74 7.26 4.55
C MET A 374 -12.80 8.53 5.42
N ARG A 375 -11.73 8.82 6.16
CA ARG A 375 -11.61 10.04 6.95
C ARG A 375 -11.76 11.30 6.09
N ARG A 376 -11.11 11.36 4.95
CA ARG A 376 -11.19 12.48 3.98
C ARG A 376 -12.54 12.57 3.30
N GLU A 377 -13.20 11.44 3.10
CA GLU A 377 -14.58 11.37 2.60
C GLU A 377 -15.64 11.87 3.61
N GLY A 378 -15.24 12.22 4.84
CA GLY A 378 -16.11 12.78 5.87
C GLY A 378 -16.71 11.76 6.84
N PHE A 379 -16.17 10.54 6.90
CA PHE A 379 -16.60 9.52 7.87
C PHE A 379 -16.05 9.76 9.27
N GLU A 380 -16.88 9.43 10.26
CA GLU A 380 -16.44 9.22 11.64
C GLU A 380 -16.59 7.76 12.03
N MET A 381 -15.53 7.19 12.60
CA MET A 381 -15.51 5.78 12.98
C MET A 381 -14.60 5.53 14.18
N SER A 382 -14.77 4.38 14.83
CA SER A 382 -13.83 3.84 15.80
C SER A 382 -13.15 2.61 15.22
N VAL A 383 -11.83 2.55 15.37
CA VAL A 383 -10.98 1.50 14.80
C VAL A 383 -10.31 0.73 15.93
N SER A 384 -10.31 -0.60 15.85
CA SER A 384 -9.63 -1.48 16.79
C SER A 384 -8.15 -1.67 16.44
N ARG A 385 -7.40 -2.26 17.38
CA ARG A 385 -6.05 -2.75 17.10
C ARG A 385 -6.07 -3.77 15.96
N PRO A 386 -5.10 -3.75 15.03
CA PRO A 386 -4.93 -4.79 14.03
C PRO A 386 -4.67 -6.15 14.69
N ARG A 387 -5.24 -7.19 14.13
CA ARG A 387 -5.05 -8.58 14.52
C ARG A 387 -4.64 -9.40 13.33
N VAL A 388 -3.77 -10.39 13.54
CA VAL A 388 -3.46 -11.35 12.48
C VAL A 388 -4.59 -12.37 12.33
N ILE A 389 -4.82 -12.79 11.11
CA ILE A 389 -5.81 -13.82 10.79
C ILE A 389 -5.15 -15.17 11.00
N TYR A 390 -5.67 -15.94 11.94
CA TYR A 390 -5.20 -17.30 12.24
C TYR A 390 -5.87 -18.32 11.34
N LYS A 391 -5.16 -19.39 11.02
CA LYS A 391 -5.70 -20.59 10.37
C LYS A 391 -5.61 -21.77 11.31
N GLN A 392 -6.23 -22.87 10.96
CA GLN A 392 -6.05 -24.17 11.63
C GLN A 392 -5.55 -25.16 10.59
N ASP A 393 -4.63 -26.04 11.00
CA ASP A 393 -4.24 -27.19 10.20
C ASP A 393 -5.26 -28.33 10.30
N ASP A 394 -5.04 -29.42 9.55
CA ASP A 394 -5.90 -30.60 9.57
C ASP A 394 -5.95 -31.31 10.93
N GLN A 395 -5.01 -31.01 11.83
CA GLN A 395 -4.92 -31.52 13.19
C GLN A 395 -5.56 -30.59 14.23
N GLY A 396 -6.06 -29.42 13.81
CA GLY A 396 -6.66 -28.41 14.66
C GLY A 396 -5.65 -27.50 15.38
N ASN A 397 -4.37 -27.56 15.03
CA ASN A 397 -3.38 -26.65 15.58
C ASN A 397 -3.55 -25.25 15.00
N LYS A 398 -3.35 -24.25 15.85
CA LYS A 398 -3.43 -22.84 15.47
C LYS A 398 -2.19 -22.43 14.67
N LEU A 399 -2.40 -21.96 13.44
CA LEU A 399 -1.36 -21.42 12.57
C LEU A 399 -1.44 -19.89 12.53
N GLU A 400 -0.28 -19.24 12.47
CA GLU A 400 -0.14 -17.80 12.33
C GLU A 400 0.67 -17.42 11.07
N PRO A 401 0.41 -16.26 10.45
CA PRO A 401 1.16 -15.80 9.31
C PRO A 401 2.59 -15.42 9.71
N MET A 402 3.56 -15.86 8.90
CA MET A 402 4.98 -15.58 9.03
C MET A 402 5.44 -14.68 7.88
N GLU A 403 6.32 -13.75 8.18
CA GLU A 403 6.93 -12.85 7.20
C GLU A 403 8.45 -13.02 7.19
N ASP A 404 9.03 -12.99 6.00
CA ASP A 404 10.47 -12.82 5.80
C ASP A 404 10.76 -11.32 5.83
N VAL A 405 11.63 -10.93 6.75
CA VAL A 405 11.99 -9.54 7.02
C VAL A 405 13.46 -9.34 6.68
N THR A 406 13.72 -8.39 5.78
CA THR A 406 15.08 -7.95 5.46
C THR A 406 15.31 -6.56 6.04
N ILE A 407 16.37 -6.42 6.81
CA ILE A 407 16.72 -5.19 7.52
C ILE A 407 18.12 -4.77 7.09
N ASP A 408 18.23 -3.55 6.55
CA ASP A 408 19.51 -2.90 6.26
C ASP A 408 19.74 -1.79 7.30
N VAL A 409 20.81 -1.90 8.08
CA VAL A 409 21.14 -0.94 9.13
C VAL A 409 22.64 -0.66 9.17
N ASP A 410 23.01 0.51 9.69
CA ASP A 410 24.39 0.80 10.02
C ASP A 410 24.87 -0.17 11.11
N GLU A 411 26.13 -0.59 11.05
CA GLU A 411 26.67 -1.64 11.92
C GLU A 411 26.46 -1.34 13.40
N GLU A 412 26.50 -0.05 13.81
CA GLU A 412 26.26 0.39 15.19
C GLU A 412 24.88 -0.01 15.74
N PHE A 413 23.84 -0.15 14.88
CA PHE A 413 22.48 -0.50 15.28
C PHE A 413 22.18 -2.00 15.19
N SER A 414 23.02 -2.80 14.55
CA SER A 414 22.76 -4.21 14.25
C SER A 414 22.42 -5.04 15.50
N SER A 415 23.23 -4.92 16.55
CA SER A 415 23.03 -5.63 17.81
C SER A 415 21.70 -5.27 18.49
N SER A 416 21.33 -3.99 18.49
CA SER A 416 20.08 -3.53 19.10
C SER A 416 18.85 -3.99 18.32
N VAL A 417 18.96 -4.05 16.97
CA VAL A 417 17.91 -4.57 16.08
C VAL A 417 17.73 -6.06 16.30
N ILE A 418 18.82 -6.85 16.36
CA ILE A 418 18.77 -8.30 16.62
C ILE A 418 18.07 -8.58 17.96
N ASP A 419 18.42 -7.85 19.03
CA ASP A 419 17.76 -7.99 20.34
C ASP A 419 16.26 -7.66 20.25
N SER A 420 15.91 -6.60 19.53
CA SER A 420 14.52 -6.20 19.31
C SER A 420 13.71 -7.27 18.54
N MET A 421 14.31 -7.89 17.52
CA MET A 421 13.69 -8.93 16.72
C MET A 421 13.55 -10.26 17.50
N ASN A 422 14.55 -10.63 18.29
CA ASN A 422 14.49 -11.82 19.16
C ASN A 422 13.33 -11.73 20.17
N LYS A 423 13.08 -10.55 20.75
CA LYS A 423 11.92 -10.30 21.63
C LYS A 423 10.59 -10.50 20.92
N ARG A 424 10.56 -10.41 19.58
CA ARG A 424 9.41 -10.64 18.70
C ARG A 424 9.32 -12.06 18.15
N LYS A 425 10.10 -13.00 18.71
CA LYS A 425 10.15 -14.39 18.26
C LYS A 425 10.63 -14.56 16.82
N ALA A 426 11.46 -13.63 16.36
CA ALA A 426 12.12 -13.72 15.08
C ALA A 426 13.17 -14.83 15.08
N GLU A 427 13.30 -15.49 13.97
CA GLU A 427 14.35 -16.45 13.66
C GLU A 427 15.29 -15.78 12.65
N MET A 428 16.56 -15.61 13.01
CA MET A 428 17.56 -15.03 12.11
C MET A 428 17.93 -16.07 11.06
N LEU A 429 17.75 -15.73 9.79
CA LEU A 429 18.05 -16.61 8.65
C LEU A 429 19.46 -16.37 8.11
N ASP A 430 19.86 -15.10 8.00
CA ASP A 430 21.16 -14.73 7.42
C ASP A 430 21.59 -13.34 7.90
N MET A 431 22.91 -13.07 7.82
CA MET A 431 23.50 -11.77 8.13
C MET A 431 24.71 -11.56 7.23
N LYS A 432 24.68 -10.47 6.44
CA LYS A 432 25.73 -10.15 5.46
C LYS A 432 26.15 -8.69 5.59
N ASN A 433 27.41 -8.41 5.25
CA ASN A 433 27.86 -7.04 5.04
C ASN A 433 27.23 -6.52 3.72
N ALA A 434 26.58 -5.36 3.77
CA ALA A 434 25.92 -4.72 2.62
C ALA A 434 26.73 -3.54 2.04
N GLY A 435 28.04 -3.47 2.33
CA GLY A 435 28.91 -2.37 1.90
C GLY A 435 28.79 -1.12 2.78
N ALA A 436 29.75 -0.20 2.68
CA ALA A 436 29.75 1.13 3.32
C ALA A 436 29.24 1.15 4.78
N ASP A 437 29.80 0.29 5.65
CA ASP A 437 29.44 0.16 7.07
C ASP A 437 27.97 -0.23 7.35
N LYS A 438 27.27 -0.83 6.36
CA LYS A 438 25.91 -1.37 6.50
C LYS A 438 25.88 -2.88 6.62
N THR A 439 24.97 -3.37 7.45
CA THR A 439 24.72 -4.79 7.66
C THR A 439 23.30 -5.11 7.20
N ARG A 440 23.16 -6.10 6.34
CA ARG A 440 21.88 -6.71 5.94
C ARG A 440 21.60 -7.93 6.80
N ILE A 441 20.44 -7.93 7.48
CA ILE A 441 20.03 -9.02 8.37
C ILE A 441 18.68 -9.53 7.89
N MET A 442 18.56 -10.85 7.76
CA MET A 442 17.31 -11.50 7.33
C MET A 442 16.72 -12.30 8.47
N PHE A 443 15.42 -12.10 8.69
CA PHE A 443 14.67 -12.79 9.73
C PHE A 443 13.38 -13.40 9.18
N ARG A 444 12.92 -14.48 9.82
CA ARG A 444 11.53 -14.98 9.71
C ARG A 444 10.79 -14.67 11.00
N VAL A 445 9.70 -13.94 10.89
CA VAL A 445 9.01 -13.34 12.06
C VAL A 445 7.51 -13.58 11.97
N PRO A 446 6.82 -13.89 13.08
CA PRO A 446 5.36 -13.85 13.10
C PRO A 446 4.84 -12.45 12.82
N SER A 447 3.91 -12.29 11.85
CA SER A 447 3.37 -10.98 11.41
C SER A 447 2.86 -10.13 12.58
N ARG A 448 2.25 -10.75 13.62
CA ARG A 448 1.80 -10.02 14.83
C ARG A 448 2.94 -9.39 15.64
N GLY A 449 4.17 -9.90 15.52
CA GLY A 449 5.36 -9.32 16.16
C GLY A 449 5.83 -8.05 15.46
N LEU A 450 5.44 -7.86 14.20
CA LEU A 450 5.83 -6.70 13.39
C LEU A 450 4.84 -5.55 13.48
N ILE A 451 3.64 -5.77 14.06
CA ILE A 451 2.65 -4.71 14.26
C ILE A 451 3.27 -3.56 15.05
N GLY A 452 3.34 -2.37 14.42
CA GLY A 452 3.94 -1.16 14.98
C GLY A 452 5.46 -1.16 15.09
N TYR A 453 6.15 -2.18 14.61
CA TYR A 453 7.61 -2.26 14.71
C TYR A 453 8.31 -1.23 13.84
N GLN A 454 7.79 -0.90 12.68
CA GLN A 454 8.43 0.04 11.75
C GLN A 454 8.72 1.40 12.39
N SER A 455 7.78 1.95 13.16
CA SER A 455 7.99 3.23 13.87
C SER A 455 9.06 3.12 14.96
N ALA A 456 9.06 2.02 15.72
CA ALA A 456 10.08 1.76 16.73
C ALA A 456 11.46 1.56 16.10
N PHE A 457 11.53 0.86 14.99
CA PHE A 457 12.74 0.60 14.21
C PHE A 457 13.36 1.91 13.66
N LEU A 458 12.56 2.78 13.04
CA LEU A 458 13.05 4.09 12.56
C LEU A 458 13.59 4.95 13.69
N THR A 459 12.96 4.92 14.86
CA THR A 459 13.48 5.63 16.04
C THR A 459 14.80 5.01 16.54
N GLN A 460 14.88 3.69 16.57
CA GLN A 460 16.05 2.92 17.02
C GLN A 460 17.25 3.13 16.12
N THR A 461 17.04 3.27 14.82
CA THR A 461 18.06 3.47 13.79
C THR A 461 18.25 4.94 13.40
N LYS A 462 17.72 5.88 14.17
CA LYS A 462 17.76 7.32 13.88
C LYS A 462 17.27 7.69 12.47
N GLY A 463 16.42 6.85 11.87
CA GLY A 463 15.85 7.04 10.54
C GLY A 463 16.71 6.52 9.38
N THR A 464 17.91 5.98 9.63
CA THR A 464 18.83 5.50 8.57
C THR A 464 18.56 4.04 8.15
N GLY A 465 17.85 3.28 9.00
CA GLY A 465 17.57 1.87 8.74
C GLY A 465 16.43 1.67 7.74
N VAL A 466 16.56 0.65 6.90
CA VAL A 466 15.54 0.20 5.95
C VAL A 466 15.00 -1.15 6.41
N LEU A 467 13.67 -1.28 6.48
CA LEU A 467 12.99 -2.50 6.86
C LEU A 467 12.00 -2.89 5.77
N ASN A 468 12.18 -4.08 5.22
CA ASN A 468 11.29 -4.67 4.24
C ASN A 468 10.74 -5.98 4.75
N ARG A 469 9.47 -6.25 4.48
CA ARG A 469 8.78 -7.46 4.92
C ARG A 469 7.91 -8.03 3.80
N ILE A 470 7.90 -9.35 3.70
CA ILE A 470 7.14 -10.09 2.69
C ILE A 470 6.49 -11.29 3.37
N PHE A 471 5.20 -11.53 3.07
CA PHE A 471 4.51 -12.73 3.53
C PHE A 471 5.24 -13.99 3.03
N HIS A 472 5.49 -14.95 3.93
CA HIS A 472 6.14 -16.21 3.60
C HIS A 472 5.16 -17.39 3.61
N SER A 473 4.57 -17.69 4.76
CA SER A 473 3.73 -18.87 4.96
C SER A 473 2.85 -18.75 6.22
N TYR A 474 2.04 -19.74 6.46
CA TYR A 474 1.42 -19.97 7.76
C TYR A 474 2.22 -21.06 8.50
N ASP A 475 2.57 -20.82 9.77
CA ASP A 475 3.32 -21.73 10.60
C ASP A 475 2.72 -21.81 12.03
N LEU A 476 3.14 -22.79 12.81
CA LEU A 476 2.63 -23.00 14.15
C LEU A 476 2.79 -21.75 15.03
N HIS A 477 1.75 -21.44 15.79
CA HIS A 477 1.71 -20.28 16.68
C HIS A 477 2.85 -20.29 17.71
N LYS A 478 3.75 -19.29 17.66
CA LYS A 478 4.97 -19.19 18.49
C LYS A 478 4.74 -18.69 19.94
N GLY A 479 3.51 -18.82 20.48
CA GLY A 479 3.20 -18.41 21.84
C GLY A 479 3.00 -16.90 22.01
N GLN A 480 2.86 -16.38 23.22
CA GLN A 480 2.62 -14.96 23.47
C GLN A 480 3.90 -14.14 23.39
N PHE A 481 3.80 -12.86 22.97
CA PHE A 481 4.84 -11.86 23.18
C PHE A 481 4.40 -10.82 24.19
N ALA A 482 5.41 -10.13 24.76
CA ALA A 482 5.15 -8.92 25.54
C ALA A 482 4.63 -7.81 24.61
N GLY A 483 3.39 -7.37 24.78
CA GLY A 483 2.85 -6.17 24.15
C GLY A 483 3.48 -4.90 24.72
N ARG A 484 2.86 -3.73 24.45
CA ARG A 484 3.25 -2.45 25.06
C ARG A 484 3.26 -2.61 26.59
N ARG A 485 4.42 -2.39 27.23
CA ARG A 485 4.59 -2.51 28.68
C ARG A 485 4.01 -1.35 29.44
N THR A 486 4.04 -0.16 28.85
CA THR A 486 3.57 1.09 29.46
C THR A 486 2.05 1.17 29.51
N GLY A 487 1.53 1.78 30.58
CA GLY A 487 0.12 2.17 30.71
C GLY A 487 -0.19 3.47 29.98
N VAL A 488 -1.39 3.98 30.17
CA VAL A 488 -1.84 5.26 29.59
C VAL A 488 -2.41 6.18 30.67
N LEU A 489 -2.38 7.48 30.37
CA LEU A 489 -3.04 8.52 31.16
C LEU A 489 -4.43 8.73 30.57
N ILE A 490 -5.46 8.58 31.39
CA ILE A 490 -6.88 8.58 30.97
C ILE A 490 -7.59 9.78 31.60
N ALA A 491 -8.29 10.57 30.77
CA ALA A 491 -9.08 11.69 31.27
C ALA A 491 -10.30 11.19 32.07
N THR A 492 -10.53 11.78 33.26
CA THR A 492 -11.66 11.43 34.13
C THR A 492 -12.91 12.20 33.87
N GLU A 493 -12.81 13.37 33.21
CA GLU A 493 -13.91 14.31 33.02
C GLU A 493 -13.94 14.87 31.60
N THR A 494 -15.09 15.37 31.19
CA THR A 494 -15.30 16.02 29.88
C THR A 494 -15.12 17.53 30.03
N GLY A 495 -14.32 18.15 29.14
CA GLY A 495 -14.09 19.59 29.16
C GLY A 495 -12.92 20.01 28.27
N ILE A 496 -12.25 21.09 28.64
CA ILE A 496 -11.09 21.63 27.91
C ILE A 496 -9.84 21.51 28.79
N SER A 497 -8.77 20.90 28.26
CA SER A 497 -7.50 20.73 28.96
C SER A 497 -6.85 22.08 29.28
N VAL A 498 -6.25 22.20 30.46
CA VAL A 498 -5.58 23.42 30.90
C VAL A 498 -4.06 23.20 31.06
N ALA A 499 -3.26 24.20 30.69
CA ALA A 499 -1.79 24.11 30.69
C ALA A 499 -1.22 23.69 32.06
N PHE A 500 -1.78 24.22 33.14
CA PHE A 500 -1.34 23.92 34.50
C PHE A 500 -1.51 22.44 34.89
N ALA A 501 -2.62 21.80 34.47
CA ALA A 501 -2.85 20.39 34.74
C ALA A 501 -1.88 19.51 33.92
N LEU A 502 -1.66 19.85 32.63
CA LEU A 502 -0.74 19.13 31.77
C LEU A 502 0.70 19.24 32.28
N TRP A 503 1.11 20.42 32.75
CA TRP A 503 2.40 20.65 33.35
C TRP A 503 2.67 19.74 34.56
N LYS A 504 1.68 19.56 35.43
CA LYS A 504 1.80 18.64 36.58
C LYS A 504 1.83 17.16 36.19
N LEU A 505 1.29 16.83 35.02
CA LEU A 505 1.18 15.44 34.57
C LEU A 505 2.35 15.01 33.69
N GLN A 506 3.14 15.94 33.14
CA GLN A 506 4.26 15.61 32.25
C GLN A 506 5.34 14.74 32.90
N ASP A 507 5.50 14.79 34.23
CA ASP A 507 6.38 13.89 34.98
C ASP A 507 5.91 12.43 35.00
N ARG A 508 4.64 12.17 34.65
CA ARG A 508 4.05 10.84 34.54
C ARG A 508 4.29 10.17 33.20
N GLY A 509 4.69 10.97 32.20
CA GLY A 509 5.01 10.55 30.85
C GLY A 509 4.62 11.55 29.77
N PRO A 510 4.97 11.28 28.50
CA PRO A 510 4.68 12.18 27.39
C PRO A 510 3.18 12.32 27.15
N MET A 511 2.74 13.59 26.95
CA MET A 511 1.36 13.91 26.59
C MET A 511 1.13 13.73 25.09
N PHE A 512 -0.13 13.46 24.70
CA PHE A 512 -0.56 13.38 23.30
C PHE A 512 -1.40 14.58 22.87
N ILE A 513 -1.80 15.43 23.82
CA ILE A 513 -2.68 16.59 23.61
C ILE A 513 -1.99 17.89 23.98
N ASP A 514 -2.37 18.95 23.27
CA ASP A 514 -2.02 20.34 23.60
C ASP A 514 -2.97 20.93 24.67
N PRO A 515 -2.59 22.03 25.36
CA PRO A 515 -3.54 22.84 26.11
C PRO A 515 -4.68 23.31 25.22
N GLN A 516 -5.84 23.59 25.82
CA GLN A 516 -7.07 23.98 25.13
C GLN A 516 -7.69 22.91 24.23
N THR A 517 -7.27 21.65 24.35
CA THR A 517 -7.86 20.51 23.65
C THR A 517 -9.15 20.06 24.34
N LYS A 518 -10.22 19.83 23.56
CA LYS A 518 -11.43 19.19 24.07
C LYS A 518 -11.16 17.73 24.40
N VAL A 519 -11.44 17.35 25.63
CA VAL A 519 -11.28 15.98 26.15
C VAL A 519 -12.59 15.47 26.71
N TYR A 520 -12.72 14.16 26.80
CA TYR A 520 -13.87 13.51 27.43
C TYR A 520 -13.42 12.35 28.32
N GLN A 521 -14.28 11.92 29.23
CA GLN A 521 -14.03 10.81 30.12
C GLN A 521 -13.68 9.53 29.33
N GLY A 522 -12.59 8.88 29.68
CA GLY A 522 -12.08 7.68 28.98
C GLY A 522 -11.18 7.97 27.77
N MET A 523 -10.97 9.23 27.39
CA MET A 523 -10.01 9.62 26.37
C MET A 523 -8.59 9.43 26.89
N ILE A 524 -7.72 8.84 26.08
CA ILE A 524 -6.29 8.67 26.37
C ILE A 524 -5.56 9.94 25.95
N ILE A 525 -4.88 10.55 26.88
CA ILE A 525 -4.25 11.87 26.73
C ILE A 525 -2.73 11.86 26.83
N GLY A 526 -2.14 10.71 27.16
CA GLY A 526 -0.71 10.54 27.28
C GLY A 526 -0.32 9.10 27.59
N GLU A 527 0.98 8.83 27.54
CA GLU A 527 1.57 7.57 27.95
C GLU A 527 1.95 7.63 29.43
N HIS A 528 1.72 6.54 30.18
CA HIS A 528 2.19 6.45 31.55
C HIS A 528 3.51 5.70 31.59
N THR A 529 4.51 6.22 32.28
CA THR A 529 5.84 5.60 32.41
C THR A 529 5.81 4.24 33.13
N ARG A 530 4.74 3.93 33.89
CA ARG A 530 4.53 2.64 34.54
C ARG A 530 3.63 1.76 33.71
N GLU A 531 3.57 0.47 34.06
CA GLU A 531 2.77 -0.53 33.33
C GLU A 531 1.25 -0.37 33.49
N ASN A 532 0.80 0.23 34.61
CA ASN A 532 -0.61 0.45 34.90
C ASN A 532 -1.16 1.72 34.30
N ASP A 533 -2.41 1.69 33.89
CA ASP A 533 -3.16 2.88 33.49
C ASP A 533 -3.43 3.80 34.68
N LEU A 534 -3.50 5.09 34.43
CA LEU A 534 -3.73 6.11 35.45
C LEU A 534 -4.83 7.06 35.01
N ASP A 535 -5.91 7.09 35.78
CA ASP A 535 -7.00 8.06 35.61
C ASP A 535 -6.58 9.43 36.15
N VAL A 536 -6.64 10.49 35.35
CA VAL A 536 -6.13 11.84 35.67
C VAL A 536 -7.12 12.93 35.27
N ASN A 537 -7.13 14.04 36.03
CA ASN A 537 -7.94 15.20 35.74
C ASN A 537 -7.12 16.31 35.07
N VAL A 538 -7.41 16.62 33.81
CA VAL A 538 -6.72 17.64 33.02
C VAL A 538 -7.44 18.98 32.97
N LEU A 539 -8.53 19.11 33.69
CA LEU A 539 -9.35 20.33 33.72
C LEU A 539 -9.02 21.23 34.93
N LYS A 540 -8.27 20.70 35.91
CA LYS A 540 -7.98 21.44 37.15
C LYS A 540 -6.98 22.58 36.90
N GLY A 541 -7.48 23.81 36.90
CA GLY A 541 -6.66 25.02 36.88
C GLY A 541 -5.86 25.22 38.17
N LYS A 542 -4.97 26.20 38.17
CA LYS A 542 -4.28 26.68 39.38
C LYS A 542 -5.34 27.23 40.33
N GLN A 543 -5.40 26.73 41.56
CA GLN A 543 -6.22 27.38 42.60
C GLN A 543 -5.56 28.69 42.97
N LEU A 544 -6.33 29.74 43.01
CA LEU A 544 -5.91 31.05 43.49
C LEU A 544 -5.38 30.90 44.93
N THR A 545 -4.09 31.01 45.12
CA THR A 545 -3.44 31.09 46.43
C THR A 545 -3.40 32.54 46.88
N ASN A 546 -3.37 32.76 48.22
CA ASN A 546 -3.38 34.07 48.85
C ASN A 546 -2.45 35.10 48.19
N VAL A 547 -2.88 36.37 48.17
CA VAL A 547 -2.28 37.54 47.52
C VAL A 547 -0.75 37.74 47.81
N ARG A 548 -0.21 37.15 48.88
CA ARG A 548 1.22 37.26 49.25
C ARG A 548 2.19 36.41 48.40
N ALA A 549 1.72 35.49 47.59
CA ALA A 549 2.53 34.60 46.72
C ALA A 549 2.50 34.98 45.23
N SER A 550 1.87 36.10 44.85
CA SER A 550 1.67 36.50 43.44
C SER A 550 2.94 36.97 42.73
N GLY A 551 4.07 37.12 43.45
CA GLY A 551 5.36 37.57 42.90
C GLY A 551 6.30 36.44 42.41
N THR A 552 5.93 35.18 42.61
CA THR A 552 6.77 34.02 42.26
C THR A 552 5.98 32.99 41.40
N ASP A 553 5.27 33.48 40.40
CA ASP A 553 4.68 32.58 39.42
C ASP A 553 5.78 32.00 38.51
N GLU A 554 6.18 30.77 38.78
CA GLU A 554 7.02 30.03 37.85
C GLU A 554 6.35 29.93 36.50
N ALA A 555 7.06 30.27 35.43
CA ALA A 555 6.56 30.12 34.06
C ALA A 555 6.29 28.63 33.79
N VAL A 556 5.04 28.31 33.41
CA VAL A 556 4.64 26.94 33.06
C VAL A 556 5.30 26.57 31.72
N THR A 557 6.38 25.78 31.78
CA THR A 557 7.04 25.25 30.60
C THR A 557 6.50 23.84 30.32
N LEU A 558 5.82 23.68 29.19
CA LEU A 558 5.30 22.40 28.76
C LEU A 558 6.26 21.75 27.75
N MET A 559 6.48 20.45 27.93
CA MET A 559 7.12 19.63 26.90
C MET A 559 6.17 19.50 25.68
N PRO A 560 6.69 19.56 24.44
CA PRO A 560 5.87 19.34 23.26
C PRO A 560 5.16 17.99 23.33
N PRO A 561 3.86 17.92 23.00
CA PRO A 561 3.15 16.65 22.99
C PRO A 561 3.68 15.74 21.87
N ARG A 562 3.69 14.43 22.14
CA ARG A 562 4.01 13.41 21.14
C ARG A 562 2.83 13.30 20.17
N LYS A 563 2.99 13.87 18.98
CA LYS A 563 2.02 13.71 17.88
C LYS A 563 2.31 12.41 17.15
N MET A 564 1.28 11.61 16.92
CA MET A 564 1.37 10.32 16.23
C MET A 564 0.56 10.38 14.94
N SER A 565 1.08 9.75 13.87
CA SER A 565 0.32 9.52 12.64
C SER A 565 -0.81 8.50 12.87
N LEU A 566 -1.72 8.36 11.90
CA LEU A 566 -2.80 7.36 11.93
C LEU A 566 -2.24 5.95 12.16
N GLU A 567 -1.22 5.56 11.40
CA GLU A 567 -0.59 4.24 11.48
C GLU A 567 0.07 4.03 12.84
N GLN A 568 0.75 5.05 13.36
CA GLN A 568 1.36 4.99 14.69
C GLN A 568 0.31 4.82 15.79
N MET A 569 -0.85 5.49 15.67
CA MET A 569 -1.95 5.35 16.64
C MET A 569 -2.59 3.97 16.56
N ILE A 570 -2.83 3.44 15.35
CA ILE A 570 -3.39 2.09 15.14
C ILE A 570 -2.47 1.02 15.75
N ALA A 571 -1.17 1.18 15.58
CA ALA A 571 -0.18 0.25 16.13
C ALA A 571 0.00 0.41 17.65
N TYR A 572 -0.22 1.60 18.21
CA TYR A 572 -0.02 1.92 19.61
C TYR A 572 -1.10 1.32 20.53
N ILE A 573 -2.36 1.27 20.09
CA ILE A 573 -3.49 0.85 20.92
C ILE A 573 -3.41 -0.62 21.37
N LYS A 574 -3.90 -0.91 22.58
CA LYS A 574 -4.11 -2.26 23.12
C LYS A 574 -5.50 -2.80 22.76
N GLU A 575 -5.81 -4.03 23.12
CA GLU A 575 -7.10 -4.67 22.81
C GLU A 575 -8.31 -4.01 23.47
N ASP A 576 -8.10 -3.36 24.63
CA ASP A 576 -9.09 -2.61 25.39
C ASP A 576 -9.18 -1.13 24.99
N GLU A 577 -8.46 -0.74 23.95
CA GLU A 577 -8.36 0.64 23.43
C GLU A 577 -8.90 0.72 22.01
N LEU A 578 -9.38 1.89 21.64
CA LEU A 578 -9.88 2.20 20.30
C LEU A 578 -9.28 3.52 19.80
N LEU A 579 -9.12 3.62 18.50
CA LEU A 579 -8.82 4.86 17.82
C LEU A 579 -10.12 5.48 17.31
N GLU A 580 -10.45 6.68 17.74
CA GLU A 580 -11.50 7.50 17.19
C GLU A 580 -10.95 8.29 16.00
N VAL A 581 -11.52 8.06 14.83
CA VAL A 581 -11.14 8.71 13.56
C VAL A 581 -12.27 9.63 13.14
N THR A 582 -11.96 10.92 12.98
CA THR A 582 -12.87 11.93 12.45
C THR A 582 -12.16 12.74 11.36
N PRO A 583 -12.86 13.46 10.49
CA PRO A 583 -12.24 14.28 9.44
C PRO A 583 -11.18 15.25 9.96
N LYS A 584 -11.37 15.80 11.15
CA LYS A 584 -10.50 16.83 11.74
C LYS A 584 -9.54 16.30 12.79
N ASN A 585 -9.89 15.19 13.48
CA ASN A 585 -9.17 14.75 14.65
C ASN A 585 -8.96 13.23 14.69
N LEU A 586 -7.82 12.82 15.25
CA LEU A 586 -7.53 11.46 15.66
C LEU A 586 -7.40 11.45 17.18
N ARG A 587 -8.13 10.58 17.88
CA ARG A 587 -8.12 10.52 19.35
C ARG A 587 -8.05 9.08 19.81
N LEU A 588 -7.20 8.81 20.79
CA LEU A 588 -7.12 7.51 21.45
C LEU A 588 -8.11 7.47 22.61
N ARG A 589 -8.78 6.36 22.80
CA ARG A 589 -9.72 6.19 23.92
C ARG A 589 -9.76 4.77 24.43
N LYS A 590 -10.23 4.59 25.66
CA LYS A 590 -10.58 3.26 26.15
C LYS A 590 -11.89 2.78 25.48
N ARG A 591 -12.02 1.48 25.31
CA ARG A 591 -13.23 0.84 24.79
C ARG A 591 -14.43 1.14 25.69
N PHE A 592 -14.24 0.96 27.00
CA PHE A 592 -15.20 1.37 28.03
C PHE A 592 -14.77 2.71 28.62
N LEU A 593 -15.60 3.72 28.48
CA LEU A 593 -15.24 5.09 28.90
C LEU A 593 -15.29 5.23 30.43
N ILE A 594 -16.21 4.52 31.09
CA ILE A 594 -16.47 4.62 32.52
C ILE A 594 -15.53 3.69 33.32
N PRO A 595 -14.87 4.16 34.40
CA PRO A 595 -13.88 3.37 35.13
C PRO A 595 -14.39 2.04 35.69
N HIS A 596 -15.65 2.00 36.19
CA HIS A 596 -16.19 0.75 36.76
C HIS A 596 -16.49 -0.32 35.68
N GLU A 597 -16.82 0.10 34.45
CA GLU A 597 -17.01 -0.83 33.34
C GLU A 597 -15.68 -1.42 32.89
N ARG A 598 -14.59 -0.61 32.87
CA ARG A 598 -13.24 -1.11 32.62
C ARG A 598 -12.83 -2.18 33.60
N LYS A 599 -13.11 -1.98 34.91
CA LYS A 599 -12.80 -2.95 35.96
C LYS A 599 -13.60 -4.26 35.88
N LYS A 600 -14.80 -4.22 35.28
CA LYS A 600 -15.61 -5.43 35.06
C LYS A 600 -15.16 -6.24 33.85
N ALA A 601 -14.55 -5.57 32.87
CA ALA A 601 -14.12 -6.16 31.61
C ALA A 601 -12.67 -6.69 31.65
N SER A 602 -11.85 -6.27 32.63
CA SER A 602 -10.52 -6.79 32.94
C SER A 602 -10.61 -7.99 33.87
#